data_ce3b6fb98b9df16b1508a20ce362907f
#
_entry.id   ce3b6fb98b9df16b1508a20ce362907f
#
_cell.length_a   1.000
_cell.length_b   1.000
_cell.length_c   1.000
_cell.angle_alpha   90.00
_cell.angle_beta   90.00
_cell.angle_gamma   90.00
#
_symmetry.space_group_name_H-M   'P 1'
#
loop_
_entity.id
_entity.type
_entity.pdbx_description
1 polymer ?
#
loop_
_entity_poly.entity_id
_entity_poly.type
_entity_poly.pdbx_seq_one_letter_code
_entity_poly.pdbx_strand_id
1 'polypeptide(L)'
;LSLHPTLRTCSSDTILRAIKELTQENISYTSDTGKNYDFNTADTLNTLLLNCMFASGQLKEGEMYDVDFDHQFIETEKYDAKPTYKKFSGYRSGVAVIGDLIVGIENSDGNTNVRFHQKDTLKRFFEIFEQNRLTINRFKADYGSCSEEILKEIEKHCKSFYIRANRCSSLYNDIFALRGWKTEEINGIEFELNSILVEKWKGKV
;
A
#
# COMPACT_ATOMS: atom_id res chain seq x y z
N LEU A 1 -16.82 0.82 24.88
CA LEU A 1 -18.15 1.12 24.30
C LEU A 1 -19.14 0.15 24.92
N SER A 2 -19.97 0.63 25.86
CA SER A 2 -21.09 -0.17 26.36
C SER A 2 -22.23 -0.12 25.34
N LEU A 3 -22.50 -1.25 24.71
CA LEU A 3 -23.65 -1.38 23.83
C LEU A 3 -24.96 -1.22 24.65
N HIS A 4 -25.90 -0.44 24.13
CA HIS A 4 -27.20 -0.27 24.75
C HIS A 4 -27.87 -1.66 24.87
N PRO A 5 -28.48 -2.03 26.05
CA PRO A 5 -28.99 -3.38 26.28
C PRO A 5 -30.12 -3.85 25.34
N THR A 6 -30.67 -2.94 24.53
CA THR A 6 -31.70 -3.26 23.53
C THR A 6 -31.15 -3.43 22.10
N LEU A 7 -29.86 -3.19 21.87
CA LEU A 7 -29.24 -3.42 20.56
C LEU A 7 -29.02 -4.94 20.37
N ARG A 8 -29.82 -5.55 19.51
CA ARG A 8 -29.57 -6.92 19.04
C ARG A 8 -28.39 -6.87 18.08
N THR A 9 -27.27 -7.46 18.48
CA THR A 9 -26.11 -7.68 17.58
C THR A 9 -26.43 -8.84 16.64
N CYS A 10 -25.99 -8.73 15.38
CA CYS A 10 -26.05 -9.83 14.42
C CYS A 10 -25.18 -11.00 14.92
N SER A 11 -25.57 -12.23 14.58
CA SER A 11 -24.68 -13.38 14.80
C SER A 11 -23.43 -13.28 13.91
N SER A 12 -22.34 -13.92 14.30
CA SER A 12 -21.11 -14.02 13.49
C SER A 12 -21.40 -14.57 12.10
N ASP A 13 -22.31 -15.56 11.97
CA ASP A 13 -22.70 -16.12 10.68
C ASP A 13 -23.42 -15.11 9.79
N THR A 14 -24.23 -14.23 10.36
CA THR A 14 -24.92 -13.16 9.61
C THR A 14 -23.89 -12.16 9.08
N ILE A 15 -22.90 -11.78 9.90
CA ILE A 15 -21.81 -10.89 9.49
C ILE A 15 -20.97 -11.55 8.38
N LEU A 16 -20.61 -12.82 8.53
CA LEU A 16 -19.84 -13.56 7.52
C LEU A 16 -20.59 -13.67 6.19
N ARG A 17 -21.92 -13.89 6.21
CA ARG A 17 -22.73 -13.89 4.98
C ARG A 17 -22.70 -12.52 4.30
N ALA A 18 -22.94 -11.45 5.05
CA ALA A 18 -22.89 -10.09 4.52
C ALA A 18 -21.50 -9.75 3.92
N ILE A 19 -20.42 -10.13 4.58
CA ILE A 19 -19.05 -9.95 4.04
C ILE A 19 -18.88 -10.75 2.75
N LYS A 20 -19.39 -11.98 2.67
CA LYS A 20 -19.31 -12.80 1.45
C LYS A 20 -20.09 -12.21 0.28
N GLU A 21 -21.20 -11.55 0.54
CA GLU A 21 -21.98 -10.85 -0.50
C GLU A 21 -21.24 -9.61 -1.07
N LEU A 22 -20.27 -9.06 -0.33
CA LEU A 22 -19.44 -7.94 -0.74
C LEU A 22 -18.13 -8.37 -1.41
N THR A 23 -17.85 -9.67 -1.48
CA THR A 23 -16.63 -10.16 -2.15
C THR A 23 -16.75 -10.03 -3.66
N GLN A 24 -15.61 -9.77 -4.29
CA GLN A 24 -15.49 -9.64 -5.73
C GLN A 24 -14.67 -10.81 -6.28
N GLU A 25 -14.87 -11.12 -7.57
CA GLU A 25 -14.05 -12.10 -8.26
C GLU A 25 -12.61 -11.60 -8.38
N ASN A 26 -11.66 -12.53 -8.35
CA ASN A 26 -10.25 -12.19 -8.54
C ASN A 26 -10.01 -11.67 -9.96
N ILE A 27 -9.08 -10.74 -10.07
CA ILE A 27 -8.51 -10.34 -11.35
C ILE A 27 -7.27 -11.18 -11.58
N SER A 28 -7.22 -11.91 -12.70
CA SER A 28 -6.06 -12.73 -13.06
C SER A 28 -5.20 -12.00 -14.10
N TYR A 29 -3.91 -11.88 -13.82
CA TYR A 29 -2.91 -11.33 -14.73
C TYR A 29 -1.92 -12.40 -15.15
N THR A 30 -1.58 -12.42 -16.44
CA THR A 30 -0.61 -13.34 -17.00
C THR A 30 0.74 -12.63 -17.15
N SER A 31 1.79 -13.22 -16.59
CA SER A 31 3.16 -12.71 -16.75
C SER A 31 3.73 -13.04 -18.13
N ASP A 32 4.83 -12.38 -18.50
CA ASP A 32 5.57 -12.64 -19.75
C ASP A 32 6.06 -14.10 -19.88
N THR A 33 6.18 -14.80 -18.76
CA THR A 33 6.54 -16.22 -18.72
C THR A 33 5.34 -17.17 -18.81
N GLY A 34 4.12 -16.64 -19.02
CA GLY A 34 2.89 -17.41 -19.13
C GLY A 34 2.31 -17.90 -17.79
N LYS A 35 2.80 -17.39 -16.65
CA LYS A 35 2.23 -17.71 -15.34
C LYS A 35 1.09 -16.76 -15.00
N ASN A 36 0.00 -17.30 -14.51
CA ASN A 36 -1.13 -16.52 -14.01
C ASN A 36 -0.97 -16.26 -12.52
N TYR A 37 -1.35 -15.05 -12.12
CA TYR A 37 -1.40 -14.60 -10.73
C TYR A 37 -2.75 -13.94 -10.45
N ASP A 38 -3.35 -14.31 -9.34
CA ASP A 38 -4.65 -13.80 -8.93
C ASP A 38 -4.50 -12.65 -7.93
N PHE A 39 -5.31 -11.61 -8.15
CA PHE A 39 -5.44 -10.45 -7.29
C PHE A 39 -6.87 -10.33 -6.81
N ASN A 40 -7.07 -10.26 -5.51
CA ASN A 40 -8.36 -9.97 -4.88
C ASN A 40 -8.38 -8.49 -4.48
N THR A 41 -9.07 -7.68 -5.26
CA THR A 41 -9.06 -6.22 -5.14
C THR A 41 -9.82 -5.72 -3.92
N ALA A 42 -10.86 -6.45 -3.48
CA ALA A 42 -11.67 -6.12 -2.31
C ALA A 42 -12.21 -4.66 -2.28
N ASP A 43 -12.46 -4.04 -3.45
CA ASP A 43 -12.78 -2.62 -3.58
C ASP A 43 -14.02 -2.22 -2.78
N THR A 44 -15.07 -3.06 -2.81
CA THR A 44 -16.31 -2.85 -2.03
C THR A 44 -16.05 -2.87 -0.52
N LEU A 45 -15.20 -3.80 -0.04
CA LEU A 45 -14.84 -3.90 1.36
C LEU A 45 -13.94 -2.74 1.80
N ASN A 46 -13.00 -2.31 0.96
CA ASN A 46 -12.16 -1.14 1.21
C ASN A 46 -13.02 0.14 1.29
N THR A 47 -13.99 0.30 0.39
CA THR A 47 -14.95 1.41 0.43
C THR A 47 -15.78 1.40 1.72
N LEU A 48 -16.29 0.24 2.13
CA LEU A 48 -17.03 0.08 3.38
C LEU A 48 -16.16 0.44 4.59
N LEU A 49 -14.91 -0.01 4.61
CA LEU A 49 -13.95 0.27 5.68
C LEU A 49 -13.72 1.79 5.83
N LEU A 50 -13.46 2.48 4.73
CA LEU A 50 -13.30 3.94 4.72
C LEU A 50 -14.56 4.67 5.21
N ASN A 51 -15.74 4.27 4.73
CA ASN A 51 -17.00 4.85 5.18
C ASN A 51 -17.21 4.69 6.69
N CYS A 52 -16.85 3.54 7.26
CA CYS A 52 -16.90 3.33 8.72
C CYS A 52 -15.94 4.26 9.46
N MET A 53 -14.73 4.49 8.94
CA MET A 53 -13.74 5.40 9.54
C MET A 53 -14.20 6.86 9.51
N PHE A 54 -14.78 7.32 8.41
CA PHE A 54 -15.39 8.65 8.32
C PHE A 54 -16.60 8.77 9.27
N ALA A 55 -17.50 7.80 9.26
CA ALA A 55 -18.69 7.82 10.14
C ALA A 55 -18.34 7.78 11.63
N SER A 56 -17.23 7.12 12.00
CA SER A 56 -16.74 7.09 13.40
C SER A 56 -15.90 8.29 13.80
N GLY A 57 -15.59 9.20 12.85
CA GLY A 57 -14.75 10.37 13.08
C GLY A 57 -13.26 10.08 13.21
N GLN A 58 -12.81 8.85 12.90
CA GLN A 58 -11.38 8.50 12.82
C GLN A 58 -10.69 9.19 11.64
N LEU A 59 -11.41 9.35 10.53
CA LEU A 59 -11.02 10.20 9.41
C LEU A 59 -12.04 11.32 9.25
N LYS A 60 -11.61 12.46 8.71
CA LYS A 60 -12.47 13.63 8.49
C LYS A 60 -12.34 14.13 7.07
N GLU A 61 -13.47 14.48 6.47
CA GLU A 61 -13.50 15.11 5.14
C GLU A 61 -12.73 16.44 5.14
N GLY A 62 -11.98 16.69 4.07
CA GLY A 62 -11.20 17.93 3.89
C GLY A 62 -9.86 17.97 4.62
N GLU A 63 -9.56 16.98 5.48
CA GLU A 63 -8.22 16.82 6.03
C GLU A 63 -7.32 16.07 5.05
N MET A 64 -6.01 16.31 5.18
CA MET A 64 -4.99 15.64 4.36
C MET A 64 -4.21 14.66 5.22
N TYR A 65 -4.00 13.47 4.69
CA TYR A 65 -3.38 12.36 5.41
C TYR A 65 -2.06 11.90 4.77
N ASP A 66 -1.16 11.45 5.60
CA ASP A 66 0.03 10.71 5.17
C ASP A 66 -0.34 9.23 5.07
N VAL A 67 -0.11 8.65 3.90
CA VAL A 67 -0.41 7.24 3.62
C VAL A 67 0.90 6.47 3.49
N ASP A 68 1.05 5.41 4.25
CA ASP A 68 2.13 4.44 4.12
C ASP A 68 1.62 3.19 3.39
N PHE A 69 2.37 2.71 2.39
CA PHE A 69 2.04 1.51 1.64
C PHE A 69 3.18 0.48 1.72
N ASP A 70 2.83 -0.74 2.08
CA ASP A 70 3.78 -1.86 2.13
C ASP A 70 3.10 -3.19 1.78
N HIS A 71 3.92 -4.20 1.49
CA HIS A 71 3.45 -5.55 1.26
C HIS A 71 3.68 -6.43 2.47
N GLN A 72 2.61 -7.08 2.92
CA GLN A 72 2.65 -8.05 4.01
C GLN A 72 2.38 -9.46 3.49
N PHE A 73 3.07 -10.45 4.08
CA PHE A 73 2.76 -11.85 3.81
C PHE A 73 1.85 -12.42 4.89
N ILE A 74 0.78 -13.06 4.45
CA ILE A 74 -0.17 -13.74 5.33
C ILE A 74 0.03 -15.24 5.13
N GLU A 75 0.66 -15.91 6.11
CA GLU A 75 0.82 -17.36 6.11
C GLU A 75 -0.53 -18.05 6.31
N THR A 76 -0.81 -19.06 5.50
CA THR A 76 -2.05 -19.82 5.58
C THR A 76 -1.90 -21.16 4.88
N GLU A 77 -2.66 -22.17 5.37
CA GLU A 77 -2.76 -23.50 4.78
C GLU A 77 -3.97 -23.68 3.84
N LYS A 78 -4.60 -22.58 3.42
CA LYS A 78 -5.73 -22.65 2.48
C LYS A 78 -5.29 -23.28 1.15
N TYR A 79 -6.22 -24.00 0.50
CA TYR A 79 -5.96 -24.77 -0.71
C TYR A 79 -5.45 -23.94 -1.90
N ASP A 80 -5.81 -22.66 -1.96
CA ASP A 80 -5.44 -21.70 -2.99
C ASP A 80 -4.17 -20.88 -2.65
N ALA A 81 -3.62 -21.04 -1.42
CA ALA A 81 -2.40 -20.38 -1.01
C ALA A 81 -1.20 -20.82 -1.85
N LYS A 82 -0.38 -19.85 -2.28
CA LYS A 82 0.83 -20.13 -3.09
C LYS A 82 2.11 -20.04 -2.26
N PRO A 83 3.16 -20.81 -2.63
CA PRO A 83 4.45 -20.71 -1.96
C PRO A 83 5.03 -19.30 -2.04
N THR A 84 5.48 -18.76 -0.92
CA THR A 84 6.15 -17.45 -0.86
C THR A 84 7.68 -17.63 -0.94
N TYR A 85 8.41 -16.55 -1.22
CA TYR A 85 9.88 -16.61 -1.16
C TYR A 85 10.39 -16.83 0.28
N LYS A 86 9.56 -16.61 1.29
CA LYS A 86 9.86 -16.87 2.71
C LYS A 86 9.70 -18.35 3.09
N LYS A 87 9.41 -19.23 2.11
CA LYS A 87 9.30 -20.69 2.25
C LYS A 87 8.08 -21.18 3.03
N PHE A 88 7.02 -20.41 3.11
CA PHE A 88 5.70 -20.84 3.56
C PHE A 88 4.65 -20.61 2.47
N SER A 89 3.49 -21.23 2.57
CA SER A 89 2.34 -20.96 1.69
C SER A 89 1.51 -19.81 2.24
N GLY A 90 1.04 -18.93 1.37
CA GLY A 90 0.28 -17.77 1.82
C GLY A 90 -0.12 -16.83 0.69
N TYR A 91 -0.61 -15.67 1.10
CA TYR A 91 -0.91 -14.54 0.25
C TYR A 91 0.09 -13.42 0.46
N ARG A 92 0.20 -12.55 -0.52
CA ARG A 92 0.91 -11.28 -0.41
C ARG A 92 -0.12 -10.15 -0.50
N SER A 93 -0.29 -9.41 0.58
CA SER A 93 -1.22 -8.30 0.66
C SER A 93 -0.50 -6.97 0.50
N GLY A 94 -0.94 -6.14 -0.45
CA GLY A 94 -0.62 -4.72 -0.45
C GLY A 94 -1.53 -4.02 0.55
N VAL A 95 -0.96 -3.29 1.50
CA VAL A 95 -1.67 -2.65 2.60
C VAL A 95 -1.36 -1.16 2.61
N ALA A 96 -2.39 -0.33 2.58
CA ALA A 96 -2.29 1.11 2.76
C ALA A 96 -2.78 1.49 4.17
N VAL A 97 -2.00 2.30 4.89
CA VAL A 97 -2.31 2.72 6.26
C VAL A 97 -2.20 4.22 6.45
N ILE A 98 -2.99 4.77 7.37
CA ILE A 98 -2.90 6.12 7.90
C ILE A 98 -2.70 6.00 9.41
N GLY A 99 -1.48 6.23 9.89
CA GLY A 99 -1.13 5.91 11.28
C GLY A 99 -1.38 4.43 11.58
N ASP A 100 -2.28 4.14 12.52
CA ASP A 100 -2.65 2.78 12.89
C ASP A 100 -3.90 2.24 12.14
N LEU A 101 -4.45 3.02 11.21
CA LEU A 101 -5.67 2.66 10.48
C LEU A 101 -5.34 2.03 9.12
N ILE A 102 -5.82 0.83 8.87
CA ILE A 102 -5.77 0.22 7.54
C ILE A 102 -6.85 0.86 6.68
N VAL A 103 -6.46 1.59 5.63
CA VAL A 103 -7.36 2.30 4.72
C VAL A 103 -7.55 1.60 3.38
N GLY A 104 -6.75 0.60 3.09
CA GLY A 104 -6.88 -0.22 1.89
C GLY A 104 -6.09 -1.52 2.01
N ILE A 105 -6.65 -2.59 1.48
CA ILE A 105 -6.00 -3.90 1.40
C ILE A 105 -6.34 -4.58 0.07
N GLU A 106 -5.34 -5.18 -0.56
CA GLU A 106 -5.51 -6.00 -1.76
C GLU A 106 -4.61 -7.23 -1.65
N ASN A 107 -5.19 -8.41 -1.75
CA ASN A 107 -4.43 -9.66 -1.72
C ASN A 107 -3.98 -10.04 -3.13
N SER A 108 -2.79 -10.62 -3.23
CA SER A 108 -2.32 -11.33 -4.40
C SER A 108 -1.71 -12.67 -4.02
N ASP A 109 -1.51 -13.52 -5.02
CA ASP A 109 -0.80 -14.80 -4.82
C ASP A 109 0.54 -14.59 -4.11
N GLY A 110 0.87 -15.46 -3.17
CA GLY A 110 2.07 -15.34 -2.33
C GLY A 110 3.39 -15.36 -3.09
N ASN A 111 3.41 -15.93 -4.30
CA ASN A 111 4.58 -15.96 -5.19
C ASN A 111 4.64 -14.82 -6.21
N THR A 112 3.74 -13.84 -6.12
CA THR A 112 3.74 -12.68 -7.02
C THR A 112 4.92 -11.76 -6.72
N ASN A 113 5.61 -11.25 -7.75
CA ASN A 113 6.65 -10.24 -7.57
C ASN A 113 6.02 -8.91 -7.08
N VAL A 114 6.72 -8.19 -6.18
CA VAL A 114 6.20 -6.93 -5.59
C VAL A 114 5.85 -5.86 -6.62
N ARG A 115 6.53 -5.82 -7.76
CA ARG A 115 6.27 -4.83 -8.83
C ARG A 115 5.22 -5.27 -9.84
N PHE A 116 4.89 -6.57 -9.85
CA PHE A 116 3.95 -7.10 -10.83
C PHE A 116 2.56 -6.53 -10.56
N HIS A 117 2.03 -5.74 -11.47
CA HIS A 117 0.77 -5.01 -11.38
C HIS A 117 0.58 -4.11 -10.14
N GLN A 118 1.66 -3.73 -9.46
CA GLN A 118 1.59 -2.81 -8.32
C GLN A 118 1.01 -1.44 -8.69
N LYS A 119 1.28 -0.94 -9.89
CA LYS A 119 0.67 0.29 -10.39
C LYS A 119 -0.85 0.19 -10.43
N ASP A 120 -1.38 -0.95 -10.90
CA ASP A 120 -2.82 -1.17 -10.99
C ASP A 120 -3.46 -1.27 -9.59
N THR A 121 -2.79 -1.93 -8.63
CA THR A 121 -3.18 -1.95 -7.22
C THR A 121 -3.26 -0.53 -6.64
N LEU A 122 -2.21 0.27 -6.81
CA LEU A 122 -2.18 1.64 -6.31
C LEU A 122 -3.24 2.51 -6.97
N LYS A 123 -3.45 2.36 -8.28
CA LYS A 123 -4.50 3.08 -8.99
C LYS A 123 -5.88 2.79 -8.41
N ARG A 124 -6.22 1.53 -8.13
CA ARG A 124 -7.49 1.16 -7.47
C ARG A 124 -7.60 1.79 -6.09
N PHE A 125 -6.54 1.80 -5.28
CA PHE A 125 -6.57 2.45 -3.98
C PHE A 125 -6.80 3.96 -4.11
N PHE A 126 -6.10 4.64 -5.00
CA PHE A 126 -6.27 6.06 -5.21
C PHE A 126 -7.69 6.40 -5.70
N GLU A 127 -8.26 5.60 -6.62
CA GLU A 127 -9.63 5.76 -7.06
C GLU A 127 -10.64 5.62 -5.89
N ILE A 128 -10.47 4.62 -5.02
CA ILE A 128 -11.30 4.45 -3.83
C ILE A 128 -11.12 5.64 -2.87
N PHE A 129 -9.89 6.11 -2.65
CA PHE A 129 -9.60 7.25 -1.78
C PHE A 129 -10.28 8.52 -2.30
N GLU A 130 -10.15 8.82 -3.58
CA GLU A 130 -10.78 9.98 -4.22
C GLU A 130 -12.31 9.93 -4.16
N GLN A 131 -12.91 8.76 -4.46
CA GLN A 131 -14.35 8.56 -4.36
C GLN A 131 -14.88 8.78 -2.94
N ASN A 132 -14.08 8.48 -1.93
CA ASN A 132 -14.41 8.68 -0.52
C ASN A 132 -13.84 9.99 0.06
N ARG A 133 -13.39 10.95 -0.80
CA ARG A 133 -12.89 12.28 -0.41
C ARG A 133 -11.70 12.24 0.56
N LEU A 134 -10.91 11.19 0.53
CA LEU A 134 -9.66 11.10 1.26
C LEU A 134 -8.56 11.78 0.43
N THR A 135 -7.92 12.80 0.99
CA THR A 135 -6.85 13.53 0.32
C THR A 135 -5.49 13.14 0.87
N ILE A 136 -4.54 12.79 0.00
CA ILE A 136 -3.20 12.38 0.39
C ILE A 136 -2.25 13.58 0.39
N ASN A 137 -1.64 13.83 1.54
CA ASN A 137 -0.56 14.81 1.69
C ASN A 137 0.78 14.20 1.25
N ARG A 138 1.19 13.12 1.93
CA ARG A 138 2.42 12.39 1.65
C ARG A 138 2.12 10.91 1.43
N PHE A 139 2.74 10.35 0.41
CA PHE A 139 2.71 8.91 0.17
C PHE A 139 4.09 8.33 0.45
N LYS A 140 4.15 7.26 1.24
CA LYS A 140 5.39 6.59 1.58
C LYS A 140 5.33 5.12 1.18
N ALA A 141 6.43 4.62 0.64
CA ALA A 141 6.56 3.20 0.29
C ALA A 141 8.02 2.76 0.27
N ASP A 142 8.23 1.45 0.23
CA ASP A 142 9.57 0.87 0.15
C ASP A 142 10.15 0.92 -1.30
N TYR A 143 11.36 0.33 -1.47
CA TYR A 143 12.04 0.26 -2.76
C TYR A 143 11.27 -0.57 -3.82
N GLY A 144 10.37 -1.43 -3.41
CA GLY A 144 9.51 -2.19 -4.32
C GLY A 144 8.69 -1.26 -5.22
N SER A 145 8.28 -0.11 -4.71
CA SER A 145 7.53 0.93 -5.42
C SER A 145 8.42 1.88 -6.26
N CYS A 146 9.74 1.74 -6.21
CA CYS A 146 10.66 2.64 -6.93
C CYS A 146 10.84 2.22 -8.40
N SER A 147 9.85 2.52 -9.22
CA SER A 147 9.94 2.45 -10.68
C SER A 147 9.29 3.67 -11.32
N GLU A 148 9.74 4.08 -12.52
CA GLU A 148 9.24 5.27 -13.20
C GLU A 148 7.70 5.24 -13.35
N GLU A 149 7.16 4.11 -13.73
CA GLU A 149 5.74 3.92 -13.98
C GLU A 149 4.90 4.07 -12.70
N ILE A 150 5.38 3.49 -11.59
CA ILE A 150 4.71 3.56 -10.29
C ILE A 150 4.81 4.99 -9.73
N LEU A 151 5.98 5.62 -9.82
CA LEU A 151 6.19 6.98 -9.34
C LEU A 151 5.29 7.99 -10.06
N LYS A 152 5.15 7.87 -11.39
CA LYS A 152 4.22 8.68 -12.17
C LYS A 152 2.77 8.50 -11.76
N GLU A 153 2.38 7.32 -11.34
CA GLU A 153 1.02 7.10 -10.82
C GLU A 153 0.84 7.77 -9.46
N ILE A 154 1.77 7.57 -8.54
CA ILE A 154 1.73 8.16 -7.18
C ILE A 154 1.70 9.70 -7.23
N GLU A 155 2.50 10.31 -8.10
CA GLU A 155 2.62 11.76 -8.23
C GLU A 155 1.30 12.46 -8.59
N LYS A 156 0.38 11.78 -9.27
CA LYS A 156 -0.93 12.33 -9.63
C LYS A 156 -1.86 12.50 -8.43
N HIS A 157 -1.65 11.74 -7.35
CA HIS A 157 -2.63 11.54 -6.29
C HIS A 157 -2.19 12.08 -4.91
N CYS A 158 -0.95 12.58 -4.78
CA CYS A 158 -0.43 13.13 -3.52
C CYS A 158 0.36 14.41 -3.74
N LYS A 159 0.52 15.23 -2.69
CA LYS A 159 1.35 16.43 -2.75
C LYS A 159 2.84 16.15 -2.82
N SER A 160 3.27 15.09 -2.16
CA SER A 160 4.66 14.63 -2.15
C SER A 160 4.73 13.15 -1.84
N PHE A 161 5.83 12.52 -2.21
CA PHE A 161 6.06 11.12 -1.87
C PHE A 161 7.49 10.88 -1.38
N TYR A 162 7.65 9.83 -0.55
CA TYR A 162 8.92 9.39 0.00
C TYR A 162 9.05 7.90 -0.27
N ILE A 163 9.90 7.54 -1.23
CA ILE A 163 10.09 6.16 -1.65
C ILE A 163 11.57 5.84 -1.63
N ARG A 164 11.90 4.73 -0.97
CA ARG A 164 13.28 4.27 -0.90
C ARG A 164 13.77 3.92 -2.30
N ALA A 165 14.88 4.55 -2.74
CA ALA A 165 15.47 4.27 -4.03
C ALA A 165 16.08 2.86 -4.08
N ASN A 166 16.10 2.28 -5.27
CA ASN A 166 16.83 1.04 -5.53
C ASN A 166 18.33 1.24 -5.31
N ARG A 167 18.95 0.32 -4.60
CA ARG A 167 20.39 0.29 -4.45
C ARG A 167 21.02 -0.08 -5.79
N CYS A 168 21.81 0.84 -6.36
CA CYS A 168 22.59 0.59 -7.58
C CYS A 168 23.96 1.25 -7.47
N SER A 169 24.94 0.71 -8.15
CA SER A 169 26.33 1.18 -8.07
C SER A 169 26.48 2.65 -8.45
N SER A 170 25.74 3.13 -9.47
CA SER A 170 25.76 4.54 -9.86
C SER A 170 25.29 5.45 -8.74
N LEU A 171 24.18 5.12 -8.08
CA LEU A 171 23.67 5.92 -6.96
C LEU A 171 24.65 5.95 -5.78
N TYR A 172 25.31 4.83 -5.48
CA TYR A 172 26.33 4.79 -4.44
C TYR A 172 27.54 5.65 -4.79
N ASN A 173 28.00 5.64 -6.04
CA ASN A 173 29.10 6.50 -6.48
C ASN A 173 28.75 7.98 -6.32
N ASP A 174 27.52 8.37 -6.66
CA ASP A 174 27.04 9.73 -6.50
C ASP A 174 26.99 10.11 -5.01
N ILE A 175 26.48 9.22 -4.13
CA ILE A 175 26.42 9.43 -2.68
C ILE A 175 27.82 9.57 -2.09
N PHE A 176 28.77 8.71 -2.45
CA PHE A 176 30.14 8.78 -1.92
C PHE A 176 30.93 10.00 -2.42
N ALA A 177 30.53 10.58 -3.55
CA ALA A 177 31.11 11.82 -4.05
C ALA A 177 30.59 13.07 -3.33
N LEU A 178 29.53 12.98 -2.55
CA LEU A 178 28.94 14.11 -1.86
C LEU A 178 29.88 14.72 -0.80
N ARG A 179 29.76 16.03 -0.65
CA ARG A 179 30.46 16.83 0.38
C ARG A 179 29.40 17.61 1.17
N GLY A 180 29.77 18.07 2.37
CA GLY A 180 28.88 18.91 3.19
C GLY A 180 27.78 18.12 3.89
N TRP A 181 28.10 16.94 4.39
CA TRP A 181 27.21 16.16 5.26
C TRP A 181 26.88 16.96 6.52
N LYS A 182 25.62 16.92 6.93
CA LYS A 182 25.10 17.55 8.15
C LYS A 182 24.74 16.46 9.15
N THR A 183 25.18 16.61 10.39
CA THR A 183 24.78 15.74 11.47
C THR A 183 23.47 16.25 12.06
N GLU A 184 22.46 15.40 12.13
CA GLU A 184 21.18 15.67 12.78
C GLU A 184 20.85 14.53 13.76
N GLU A 185 20.35 14.90 14.94
CA GLU A 185 19.86 13.94 15.93
C GLU A 185 18.38 13.66 15.71
N ILE A 186 18.02 12.39 15.51
CA ILE A 186 16.64 11.93 15.34
C ILE A 186 16.38 10.84 16.37
N ASN A 187 15.46 11.09 17.30
CA ASN A 187 15.11 10.15 18.39
C ASN A 187 16.31 9.67 19.23
N GLY A 188 17.25 10.58 19.51
CA GLY A 188 18.46 10.26 20.32
C GLY A 188 19.56 9.53 19.55
N ILE A 189 19.45 9.42 18.22
CA ILE A 189 20.47 8.82 17.35
C ILE A 189 20.98 9.88 16.38
N GLU A 190 22.30 10.01 16.30
CA GLU A 190 22.94 10.91 15.32
C GLU A 190 22.95 10.28 13.93
N PHE A 191 22.55 11.07 12.94
CA PHE A 191 22.58 10.72 11.51
C PHE A 191 23.36 11.76 10.73
N GLU A 192 24.14 11.30 9.78
CA GLU A 192 24.72 12.17 8.75
C GLU A 192 23.77 12.24 7.55
N LEU A 193 23.26 13.44 7.27
CA LEU A 193 22.28 13.68 6.22
C LEU A 193 22.85 14.57 5.12
N ASN A 194 22.46 14.26 3.88
CA ASN A 194 22.75 15.10 2.70
C ASN A 194 21.60 14.94 1.69
N SER A 195 21.50 15.83 0.73
CA SER A 195 20.52 15.74 -0.34
C SER A 195 21.16 16.07 -1.69
N ILE A 196 20.80 15.31 -2.73
CA ILE A 196 21.17 15.56 -4.11
C ILE A 196 19.95 15.49 -5.00
N LEU A 197 19.95 16.25 -6.07
CA LEU A 197 18.99 16.10 -7.13
C LEU A 197 19.45 14.97 -8.07
N VAL A 198 18.68 13.88 -8.14
CA VAL A 198 18.95 12.77 -9.05
C VAL A 198 18.09 12.95 -10.30
N GLU A 199 18.73 13.31 -11.43
CA GLU A 199 18.04 13.53 -12.70
C GLU A 199 17.82 12.24 -13.52
N LYS A 200 17.66 11.10 -12.85
CA LYS A 200 17.59 9.78 -13.50
C LYS A 200 16.48 9.67 -14.54
N TRP A 201 15.38 10.38 -14.32
CA TRP A 201 14.21 10.38 -15.21
C TRP A 201 13.90 11.77 -15.78
N LYS A 202 14.91 12.62 -15.91
CA LYS A 202 14.77 13.99 -16.42
C LYS A 202 14.00 14.02 -17.74
N GLY A 203 12.91 14.78 -17.79
CA GLY A 203 12.03 14.87 -18.95
C GLY A 203 11.13 13.67 -19.20
N LYS A 204 11.08 12.68 -18.28
CA LYS A 204 10.21 11.50 -18.37
C LYS A 204 9.22 11.39 -17.21
N VAL A 205 9.28 12.30 -16.25
CA VAL A 205 8.35 12.43 -15.12
C VAL A 205 7.72 13.79 -15.19
#